data_2ff860338da142d552d26c56ec0465c2
#
_entry.id   2ff860338da142d552d26c56ec0465c2
#
_cell.length_a   1.000
_cell.length_b   1.000
_cell.length_c   1.000
_cell.angle_alpha   90.00
_cell.angle_beta   90.00
_cell.angle_gamma   90.00
#
_symmetry.space_group_name_H-M   'P 1'
#
loop_
_entity.id
_entity.type
_entity.pdbx_description
1 polymer ?
#
loop_
_entity_poly.entity_id
_entity_poly.type
_entity_poly.pdbx_seq_one_letter_code
_entity_poly.pdbx_strand_id
1 'polypeptide(L)'
;MLENHGFLQKGLSVTVIPSANPFSMNIGKRFWAMDDTDINRMFPGYNKGETTQRIVAGLFEKLQGYEYGIQMASFYMSGEFIPHVRIVKTALDYADEGKDFGLPYVSVSEPAPLDTTLLNYNWQNWNTKAFSLYGGEITELKALSVKVN
;
A
#
# COMPACT_ATOMS: atom_id res chain seq x y z
N MET A 1 -9.51 16.46 5.84
CA MET A 1 -10.85 16.19 5.28
C MET A 1 -10.70 16.32 3.77
N LEU A 2 -10.84 15.24 3.01
CA LEU A 2 -10.85 15.33 1.55
C LEU A 2 -12.16 15.97 1.14
N GLU A 3 -12.10 17.17 0.58
CA GLU A 3 -13.28 17.81 0.00
C GLU A 3 -13.79 16.92 -1.14
N ASN A 4 -15.07 16.62 -1.08
CA ASN A 4 -15.72 15.77 -2.08
C ASN A 4 -15.91 16.56 -3.37
N HIS A 5 -14.92 16.50 -4.27
CA HIS A 5 -14.96 17.16 -5.58
C HIS A 5 -15.84 16.42 -6.61
N GLY A 6 -16.81 15.62 -6.18
CA GLY A 6 -17.74 14.92 -7.07
C GLY A 6 -17.17 13.66 -7.75
N PHE A 7 -15.94 13.26 -7.42
CA PHE A 7 -15.33 12.06 -7.98
C PHE A 7 -15.79 10.76 -7.32
N LEU A 8 -16.35 10.83 -6.11
CA LEU A 8 -16.86 9.65 -5.42
C LEU A 8 -18.31 9.43 -5.85
N GLN A 9 -18.57 8.26 -6.43
CA GLN A 9 -19.94 7.82 -6.70
C GLN A 9 -20.71 7.67 -5.39
N LYS A 10 -22.01 7.97 -5.44
CA LYS A 10 -22.90 7.86 -4.30
C LYS A 10 -22.90 6.43 -3.76
N GLY A 11 -22.53 6.25 -2.49
CA GLY A 11 -22.46 4.93 -1.84
C GLY A 11 -21.05 4.35 -1.71
N LEU A 12 -20.01 5.03 -2.20
CA LEU A 12 -18.63 4.64 -1.95
C LEU A 12 -18.11 5.21 -0.63
N SER A 13 -17.38 4.39 0.13
CA SER A 13 -16.61 4.81 1.30
C SER A 13 -15.13 4.72 0.99
N VAL A 14 -14.40 5.82 1.21
CA VAL A 14 -12.95 5.86 1.00
C VAL A 14 -12.25 6.30 2.28
N THR A 15 -11.27 5.54 2.70
CA THR A 15 -10.34 5.92 3.76
C THR A 15 -8.97 6.18 3.17
N VAL A 16 -8.39 7.34 3.45
CA VAL A 16 -7.05 7.71 2.99
C VAL A 16 -6.14 7.89 4.19
N ILE A 17 -5.02 7.19 4.19
CA ILE A 17 -3.93 7.35 5.13
C ILE A 17 -2.75 7.95 4.37
N PRO A 18 -2.51 9.26 4.49
CA PRO A 18 -1.50 9.96 3.69
C PRO A 18 -0.08 9.45 3.94
N SER A 19 0.20 9.01 5.16
CA SER A 19 1.48 8.39 5.52
C SER A 19 1.29 7.42 6.67
N ALA A 20 1.77 6.20 6.50
CA ALA A 20 1.84 5.21 7.58
C ALA A 20 2.99 5.52 8.57
N ASN A 21 3.98 6.31 8.14
CA ASN A 21 5.17 6.66 8.92
C ASN A 21 5.53 8.14 8.76
N PRO A 22 4.72 9.07 9.31
CA PRO A 22 4.94 10.50 9.14
C PRO A 22 6.26 10.98 9.76
N PHE A 23 6.74 10.36 10.83
CA PHE A 23 8.00 10.73 11.48
C PHE A 23 9.20 10.48 10.58
N SER A 24 9.28 9.28 10.00
CA SER A 24 10.39 8.93 9.12
C SER A 24 10.31 9.68 7.79
N MET A 25 9.10 9.93 7.29
CA MET A 25 8.89 10.76 6.11
C MET A 25 9.45 12.18 6.31
N ASN A 26 9.23 12.80 7.46
CA ASN A 26 9.72 14.14 7.78
C ASN A 26 11.25 14.24 7.80
N ILE A 27 11.94 13.16 8.09
CA ILE A 27 13.41 13.12 8.12
C ILE A 27 14.03 12.38 6.92
N GLY A 28 13.22 12.08 5.90
CA GLY A 28 13.66 11.41 4.68
C GLY A 28 14.13 9.97 4.88
N LYS A 29 13.67 9.28 5.93
CA LYS A 29 14.03 7.89 6.22
C LYS A 29 12.91 6.93 5.82
N ARG A 30 13.31 5.73 5.39
CA ARG A 30 12.38 4.64 5.08
C ARG A 30 11.86 3.93 6.33
N PHE A 31 12.77 3.64 7.27
CA PHE A 31 12.49 2.84 8.46
C PHE A 31 11.92 3.69 9.58
N TRP A 32 11.25 3.07 10.52
CA TRP A 32 10.77 3.74 11.71
C TRP A 32 11.94 4.36 12.49
N ALA A 33 11.81 5.66 12.80
CA ALA A 33 12.94 6.46 13.29
C ALA A 33 13.48 6.03 14.67
N MET A 34 12.70 5.28 15.44
CA MET A 34 13.04 4.90 16.82
C MET A 34 13.76 3.55 16.93
N ASP A 35 13.48 2.62 16.01
CA ASP A 35 13.99 1.24 16.10
C ASP A 35 14.48 0.69 14.75
N ASP A 36 14.58 1.53 13.73
CA ASP A 36 14.96 1.19 12.36
C ASP A 36 14.13 0.05 11.73
N THR A 37 12.88 -0.14 12.18
CA THR A 37 11.98 -1.18 11.67
C THR A 37 11.26 -0.71 10.41
N ASP A 38 11.16 -1.59 9.40
CA ASP A 38 10.31 -1.37 8.22
C ASP A 38 8.86 -1.69 8.57
N ILE A 39 8.02 -0.66 8.69
CA ILE A 39 6.58 -0.80 9.00
C ILE A 39 5.89 -1.77 8.03
N ASN A 40 6.26 -1.74 6.74
CA ASN A 40 5.67 -2.65 5.75
C ASN A 40 6.16 -4.10 5.86
N ARG A 41 6.96 -4.42 6.86
CA ARG A 41 7.40 -5.80 7.20
C ARG A 41 6.84 -6.28 8.53
N MET A 42 5.86 -5.58 9.08
CA MET A 42 5.33 -5.87 10.40
C MET A 42 3.84 -6.25 10.40
N PHE A 43 3.20 -6.30 9.22
CA PHE A 43 1.78 -6.67 9.12
C PHE A 43 1.56 -8.16 9.41
N PRO A 44 0.44 -8.49 10.08
CA PRO A 44 -0.69 -7.63 10.47
C PRO A 44 -0.43 -6.82 11.76
N GLY A 45 0.74 -6.91 12.36
CA GLY A 45 1.08 -6.31 13.64
C GLY A 45 0.64 -7.16 14.83
N TYR A 46 0.97 -6.67 16.04
CA TYR A 46 0.59 -7.32 17.29
C TYR A 46 0.37 -6.27 18.39
N ASN A 47 -0.84 -6.18 18.92
CA ASN A 47 -1.25 -5.11 19.84
C ASN A 47 -0.63 -5.20 21.26
N LYS A 48 0.01 -6.32 21.59
CA LYS A 48 0.77 -6.53 22.83
C LYS A 48 2.28 -6.60 22.59
N GLY A 49 2.73 -6.31 21.37
CA GLY A 49 4.14 -6.33 20.98
C GLY A 49 4.86 -5.01 21.25
N GLU A 50 6.01 -4.85 20.62
CA GLU A 50 6.81 -3.64 20.64
C GLU A 50 6.07 -2.46 19.95
N THR A 51 6.58 -1.24 20.12
CA THR A 51 5.91 -0.02 19.67
C THR A 51 5.52 -0.09 18.20
N THR A 52 6.42 -0.50 17.32
CA THR A 52 6.16 -0.60 15.88
C THR A 52 5.10 -1.64 15.55
N GLN A 53 5.11 -2.80 16.22
CA GLN A 53 4.09 -3.84 16.05
C GLN A 53 2.70 -3.35 16.48
N ARG A 54 2.62 -2.56 17.56
CA ARG A 54 1.35 -1.98 18.04
C ARG A 54 0.82 -0.92 17.12
N ILE A 55 1.70 -0.06 16.56
CA ILE A 55 1.33 0.94 15.56
C ILE A 55 0.75 0.25 14.33
N VAL A 56 1.44 -0.79 13.83
CA VAL A 56 1.00 -1.55 12.66
C VAL A 56 -0.33 -2.25 12.92
N ALA A 57 -0.52 -2.85 14.10
CA ALA A 57 -1.78 -3.49 14.46
C ALA A 57 -2.95 -2.50 14.44
N GLY A 58 -2.77 -1.32 15.05
CA GLY A 58 -3.79 -0.28 15.05
C GLY A 58 -4.07 0.31 13.66
N LEU A 59 -3.04 0.43 12.82
CA LEU A 59 -3.18 0.84 11.42
C LEU A 59 -3.97 -0.21 10.64
N PHE A 60 -3.60 -1.48 10.76
CA PHE A 60 -4.23 -2.58 10.04
C PHE A 60 -5.70 -2.75 10.42
N GLU A 61 -6.04 -2.59 11.69
CA GLU A 61 -7.44 -2.60 12.16
C GLU A 61 -8.30 -1.57 11.42
N LYS A 62 -7.77 -0.38 11.13
CA LYS A 62 -8.47 0.68 10.38
C LYS A 62 -8.58 0.41 8.89
N LEU A 63 -7.75 -0.47 8.37
CA LEU A 63 -7.67 -0.81 6.95
C LEU A 63 -8.44 -2.08 6.57
N GLN A 64 -9.06 -2.75 7.55
CA GLN A 64 -9.88 -3.94 7.31
C GLN A 64 -11.29 -3.58 6.86
N GLY A 65 -11.96 -4.52 6.17
CA GLY A 65 -13.36 -4.42 5.78
C GLY A 65 -13.61 -3.61 4.51
N TYR A 66 -12.58 -3.23 3.78
CA TYR A 66 -12.68 -2.60 2.46
C TYR A 66 -12.56 -3.68 1.37
N GLU A 67 -13.32 -3.51 0.28
CA GLU A 67 -13.23 -4.38 -0.89
C GLU A 67 -11.88 -4.22 -1.61
N TYR A 68 -11.38 -2.99 -1.68
CA TYR A 68 -10.14 -2.62 -2.37
C TYR A 68 -9.17 -1.95 -1.42
N GLY A 69 -7.89 -2.34 -1.51
CA GLY A 69 -6.77 -1.71 -0.82
C GLY A 69 -5.71 -1.26 -1.83
N ILE A 70 -5.40 0.04 -1.83
CA ILE A 70 -4.40 0.61 -2.73
C ILE A 70 -3.25 1.17 -1.90
N GLN A 71 -2.06 0.62 -2.09
CA GLN A 71 -0.83 1.09 -1.47
C GLN A 71 0.03 1.79 -2.52
N MET A 72 0.29 3.08 -2.31
CA MET A 72 1.29 3.80 -3.08
C MET A 72 2.67 3.38 -2.58
N ALA A 73 3.50 2.87 -3.47
CA ALA A 73 4.83 2.39 -3.17
C ALA A 73 5.88 3.06 -4.07
N SER A 74 7.12 3.08 -3.59
CA SER A 74 8.26 3.61 -4.33
C SER A 74 9.44 2.68 -4.20
N PHE A 75 10.37 2.78 -5.14
CA PHE A 75 11.64 2.10 -5.05
C PHE A 75 12.56 2.84 -4.09
N TYR A 76 13.29 2.08 -3.28
CA TYR A 76 14.25 2.62 -2.31
C TYR A 76 15.68 2.74 -2.88
N MET A 77 15.86 2.29 -4.12
CA MET A 77 17.12 2.41 -4.85
C MET A 77 17.00 3.50 -5.91
N SER A 78 18.07 4.22 -6.16
CA SER A 78 18.17 5.14 -7.28
C SER A 78 18.13 4.36 -8.61
N GLY A 79 17.45 4.91 -9.62
CA GLY A 79 17.36 4.32 -10.95
C GLY A 79 16.04 4.67 -11.63
N GLU A 80 15.96 4.39 -12.93
CA GLU A 80 14.73 4.50 -13.69
C GLU A 80 13.96 3.18 -13.58
N PHE A 81 12.74 3.26 -13.08
CA PHE A 81 11.86 2.12 -12.94
C PHE A 81 10.59 2.32 -13.74
N ILE A 82 10.16 1.30 -14.43
CA ILE A 82 8.90 1.34 -15.15
C ILE A 82 7.75 1.29 -14.15
N PRO A 83 6.82 2.26 -14.16
CA PRO A 83 5.64 2.22 -13.31
C PRO A 83 4.83 0.95 -13.53
N HIS A 84 4.37 0.34 -12.46
CA HIS A 84 3.60 -0.91 -12.53
C HIS A 84 2.71 -1.13 -11.32
N VAL A 85 1.72 -2.00 -11.51
CA VAL A 85 0.94 -2.57 -10.41
C VAL A 85 1.62 -3.85 -9.95
N ARG A 86 1.83 -4.02 -8.65
CA ARG A 86 2.29 -5.29 -8.07
C ARG A 86 1.19 -5.93 -7.24
N ILE A 87 0.97 -7.21 -7.48
CA ILE A 87 0.06 -8.07 -6.74
C ILE A 87 0.84 -9.27 -6.25
N VAL A 88 0.78 -9.56 -4.95
CA VAL A 88 1.25 -10.84 -4.40
C VAL A 88 0.11 -11.83 -4.51
N LYS A 89 0.31 -12.95 -5.20
CA LYS A 89 -0.74 -13.93 -5.45
C LYS A 89 -1.18 -14.62 -4.15
N THR A 90 -2.47 -14.70 -3.97
CA THR A 90 -3.13 -15.44 -2.88
C THR A 90 -4.27 -16.28 -3.46
N ALA A 91 -5.23 -16.67 -2.63
CA ALA A 91 -6.44 -17.36 -3.09
C ALA A 91 -7.43 -16.44 -3.82
N LEU A 92 -7.28 -15.11 -3.73
CA LEU A 92 -8.14 -14.15 -4.44
C LEU A 92 -7.65 -14.00 -5.89
N ASP A 93 -8.58 -14.14 -6.83
CA ASP A 93 -8.33 -13.97 -8.26
C ASP A 93 -8.90 -12.63 -8.73
N TYR A 94 -8.01 -11.63 -8.86
CA TYR A 94 -8.37 -10.26 -9.28
C TYR A 94 -7.25 -9.57 -10.07
N ALA A 95 -6.28 -10.34 -10.58
CA ALA A 95 -5.10 -9.79 -11.24
C ALA A 95 -5.46 -8.93 -12.46
N ASP A 96 -6.54 -9.28 -13.17
CA ASP A 96 -6.99 -8.53 -14.33
C ASP A 96 -7.47 -7.10 -13.99
N GLU A 97 -8.02 -6.89 -12.80
CA GLU A 97 -8.44 -5.57 -12.33
C GLU A 97 -7.23 -4.62 -12.13
N GLY A 98 -6.02 -5.15 -12.01
CA GLY A 98 -4.80 -4.36 -11.97
C GLY A 98 -4.54 -3.54 -13.23
N LYS A 99 -5.14 -3.92 -14.38
CA LYS A 99 -5.03 -3.20 -15.66
C LYS A 99 -5.80 -1.88 -15.66
N ASP A 100 -6.82 -1.76 -14.81
CA ASP A 100 -7.68 -0.58 -14.71
C ASP A 100 -6.91 0.65 -14.20
N PHE A 101 -5.75 0.44 -13.56
CA PHE A 101 -4.88 1.54 -13.14
C PHE A 101 -4.14 2.22 -14.31
N GLY A 102 -4.21 1.67 -15.52
CA GLY A 102 -3.59 2.26 -16.72
C GLY A 102 -2.05 2.33 -16.67
N LEU A 103 -1.41 1.56 -15.79
CA LEU A 103 0.04 1.45 -15.73
C LEU A 103 0.58 0.47 -16.79
N PRO A 104 1.84 0.62 -17.24
CA PRO A 104 2.41 -0.17 -18.34
C PRO A 104 2.28 -1.68 -18.19
N TYR A 105 2.34 -2.21 -16.97
CA TYR A 105 2.12 -3.64 -16.73
C TYR A 105 1.66 -3.95 -15.30
N VAL A 106 1.13 -5.15 -15.14
CA VAL A 106 0.77 -5.74 -13.85
C VAL A 106 1.73 -6.89 -13.55
N SER A 107 2.44 -6.79 -12.45
CA SER A 107 3.35 -7.82 -11.95
C SER A 107 2.64 -8.67 -10.90
N VAL A 108 2.43 -9.94 -11.19
CA VAL A 108 1.89 -10.92 -10.25
C VAL A 108 2.99 -11.87 -9.83
N SER A 109 3.26 -11.98 -8.55
CA SER A 109 4.31 -12.85 -8.02
C SER A 109 3.75 -13.85 -7.03
N GLU A 110 4.26 -15.08 -7.06
CA GLU A 110 4.03 -16.05 -5.98
C GLU A 110 4.60 -15.49 -4.67
N PRO A 111 3.94 -15.72 -3.53
CA PRO A 111 4.40 -15.20 -2.25
C PRO A 111 5.70 -15.88 -1.80
N ALA A 112 6.71 -15.09 -1.50
CA ALA A 112 7.88 -15.53 -0.76
C ALA A 112 7.63 -15.48 0.76
N PRO A 113 8.39 -16.19 1.59
CA PRO A 113 8.21 -16.14 3.06
C PRO A 113 8.22 -14.73 3.64
N LEU A 114 9.04 -13.82 3.09
CA LEU A 114 9.10 -12.42 3.52
C LEU A 114 7.88 -11.59 3.10
N ASP A 115 7.10 -12.06 2.14
CA ASP A 115 5.89 -11.33 1.69
C ASP A 115 4.74 -11.49 2.66
N THR A 116 4.75 -12.52 3.52
CA THR A 116 3.72 -12.78 4.53
C THR A 116 3.56 -11.65 5.56
N THR A 117 4.56 -10.79 5.67
CA THR A 117 4.55 -9.62 6.56
C THR A 117 4.23 -8.30 5.85
N LEU A 118 3.96 -8.33 4.54
CA LEU A 118 3.55 -7.15 3.78
C LEU A 118 2.08 -6.80 4.00
N LEU A 119 1.77 -5.51 3.93
CA LEU A 119 0.39 -5.02 3.94
C LEU A 119 -0.44 -5.67 2.83
N ASN A 120 0.07 -5.70 1.59
CA ASN A 120 -0.61 -6.27 0.44
C ASN A 120 -1.03 -7.73 0.66
N TYR A 121 -0.12 -8.58 1.17
CA TYR A 121 -0.41 -9.98 1.47
C TYR A 121 -1.47 -10.11 2.59
N ASN A 122 -1.33 -9.35 3.65
CA ASN A 122 -2.25 -9.41 4.78
C ASN A 122 -3.65 -8.89 4.43
N TRP A 123 -3.77 -7.83 3.63
CA TRP A 123 -5.06 -7.36 3.13
C TRP A 123 -5.83 -8.46 2.42
N GLN A 124 -5.16 -9.22 1.54
CA GLN A 124 -5.78 -10.31 0.81
C GLN A 124 -6.25 -11.43 1.72
N ASN A 125 -5.50 -11.75 2.77
CA ASN A 125 -5.92 -12.73 3.78
C ASN A 125 -7.16 -12.28 4.58
N TRP A 126 -7.44 -10.99 4.60
CA TRP A 126 -8.66 -10.39 5.15
C TRP A 126 -9.67 -10.00 4.06
N ASN A 127 -9.60 -10.67 2.91
CA ASN A 127 -10.58 -10.58 1.82
C ASN A 127 -10.65 -9.21 1.12
N THR A 128 -9.55 -8.44 1.12
CA THR A 128 -9.40 -7.17 0.39
C THR A 128 -8.55 -7.38 -0.85
N LYS A 129 -9.02 -6.96 -2.02
CA LYS A 129 -8.24 -6.95 -3.26
C LYS A 129 -7.15 -5.87 -3.15
N ALA A 130 -5.91 -6.26 -3.06
CA ALA A 130 -4.80 -5.38 -2.69
C ALA A 130 -3.86 -5.10 -3.85
N PHE A 131 -3.63 -3.83 -4.15
CA PHE A 131 -2.76 -3.36 -5.21
C PHE A 131 -1.64 -2.51 -4.64
N SER A 132 -0.39 -2.80 -5.00
CA SER A 132 0.74 -1.91 -4.74
C SER A 132 1.11 -1.20 -6.03
N LEU A 133 0.93 0.13 -6.07
CA LEU A 133 1.23 0.95 -7.23
C LEU A 133 2.64 1.52 -7.09
N TYR A 134 3.54 1.15 -7.99
CA TYR A 134 4.89 1.67 -8.07
C TYR A 134 4.95 2.75 -9.14
N GLY A 135 5.10 4.01 -8.73
CA GLY A 135 5.02 5.19 -9.61
C GLY A 135 6.36 5.70 -10.15
N GLY A 136 7.49 5.10 -9.76
CA GLY A 136 8.83 5.57 -10.11
C GLY A 136 9.59 6.15 -8.92
N GLU A 137 10.63 6.95 -9.18
CA GLU A 137 11.50 7.54 -8.17
C GLU A 137 10.82 8.70 -7.40
N ILE A 138 11.06 8.79 -6.08
CA ILE A 138 10.36 9.75 -5.18
C ILE A 138 10.84 11.19 -5.35
N THR A 139 11.90 11.47 -6.08
CA THR A 139 12.49 12.81 -6.16
C THR A 139 11.60 13.87 -6.80
N GLU A 140 10.56 13.46 -7.52
CA GLU A 140 9.49 14.34 -7.97
C GLU A 140 8.13 13.66 -7.76
N LEU A 141 7.31 14.21 -6.89
CA LEU A 141 5.86 13.94 -6.83
C LEU A 141 5.20 14.38 -8.14
N LYS A 142 5.40 13.63 -9.21
CA LYS A 142 4.52 13.74 -10.37
C LYS A 142 3.19 13.16 -9.94
N ALA A 143 2.18 14.02 -9.84
CA ALA A 143 0.82 13.60 -9.59
C ALA A 143 0.43 12.54 -10.62
N LEU A 144 0.37 11.28 -10.18
CA LEU A 144 -0.28 10.22 -10.95
C LEU A 144 -1.76 10.58 -11.01
N SER A 145 -2.18 11.22 -12.08
CA SER A 145 -3.59 11.36 -12.37
C SER A 145 -4.11 9.99 -12.80
N VAL A 146 -4.68 9.25 -11.86
CA VAL A 146 -5.45 8.05 -12.18
C VAL A 146 -6.72 8.52 -12.88
N LYS A 147 -6.79 8.35 -14.19
CA LYS A 147 -8.05 8.45 -14.91
C LYS A 147 -8.83 7.18 -14.63
N VAL A 148 -9.83 7.29 -13.80
CA VAL A 148 -10.88 6.27 -13.68
C VAL A 148 -11.85 6.55 -14.82
N ASN A 149 -11.89 5.66 -15.80
CA ASN A 149 -12.92 5.68 -16.85
C ASN A 149 -14.19 5.04 -16.34
#